data_883263c557c31dd8dc90cc69c388e63d
#
_entry.id   883263c557c31dd8dc90cc69c388e63d
#
_cell.length_a   1.000
_cell.length_b   1.000
_cell.length_c   1.000
_cell.angle_alpha   90.00
_cell.angle_beta   90.00
_cell.angle_gamma   90.00
#
_symmetry.space_group_name_H-M   'P 1'
#
loop_
_entity.id
_entity.type
_entity.pdbx_description
1 polymer ?
#
loop_
_entity_poly.entity_id
_entity_poly.type
_entity_poly.pdbx_seq_one_letter_code
_entity_poly.pdbx_strand_id
1 'polypeptide(L)'
;MRKKRSLPWIQRWSRPIMAGIATIGAVGTAYLTFVKLTQGTAACPTGGCDVVLSSPYATVFGLPLTLFGFLGYFSMIVFAVAPLFFNTLEQKRLHTRLDQWTRLLLFMGGTAMMVFSGYLMYLLFAVIKAACLYCIVSALLSTSLFVLSIIGFDWEEIGQLLFTGIIVATVVLVGTLGMYASINNPRAETTPGGYNITTASSQAEISLAQHLKQVGAKMYGAFWCPHCHDQKQLFGQEAVAQLNYIECDPKGKNPRPDLCQAAKIQGFPSWEIKGKFYQGTQSLKQLADVSGYQGDRNFKNVLTPK
;
A
#
# COMPACT_ATOMS: atom_id res chain seq x y z
N MET A 1 5.36 -13.12 55.01
CA MET A 1 6.42 -13.35 54.01
C MET A 1 5.78 -13.59 52.67
N ARG A 2 5.70 -12.59 51.74
CA ARG A 2 5.22 -12.79 50.36
C ARG A 2 6.33 -13.52 49.60
N LYS A 3 6.08 -14.79 49.20
CA LYS A 3 6.94 -15.56 48.31
C LYS A 3 7.14 -14.71 47.04
N LYS A 4 8.36 -14.28 46.72
CA LYS A 4 8.73 -13.72 45.42
C LYS A 4 8.38 -14.77 44.36
N ARG A 5 7.21 -14.64 43.68
CA ARG A 5 6.93 -15.43 42.46
C ARG A 5 8.01 -15.06 41.45
N SER A 6 8.79 -16.03 41.01
CA SER A 6 9.68 -15.86 39.88
C SER A 6 8.83 -15.47 38.68
N LEU A 7 9.14 -14.35 38.06
CA LEU A 7 8.45 -13.91 36.84
C LEU A 7 8.52 -15.02 35.80
N PRO A 8 7.41 -15.36 35.14
CA PRO A 8 7.42 -16.33 34.05
C PRO A 8 8.50 -15.97 33.02
N TRP A 9 9.16 -16.97 32.44
CA TRP A 9 10.23 -16.78 31.46
C TRP A 9 9.82 -15.79 30.34
N ILE A 10 8.58 -15.87 29.87
CA ILE A 10 8.03 -15.02 28.80
C ILE A 10 8.02 -13.53 29.19
N GLN A 11 7.72 -13.18 30.44
CA GLN A 11 7.70 -11.78 30.90
C GLN A 11 9.12 -11.19 30.98
N ARG A 12 10.10 -12.04 31.25
CA ARG A 12 11.50 -11.59 31.30
C ARG A 12 12.06 -11.32 29.91
N TRP A 13 11.67 -12.09 28.91
CA TRP A 13 12.22 -12.04 27.56
C TRP A 13 11.30 -11.33 26.56
N SER A 14 10.10 -10.90 26.95
CA SER A 14 9.12 -10.27 26.04
C SER A 14 9.70 -9.07 25.29
N ARG A 15 10.35 -8.12 25.98
CA ARG A 15 10.92 -6.92 25.35
C ARG A 15 12.04 -7.24 24.34
N PRO A 16 13.07 -8.04 24.65
CA PRO A 16 14.07 -8.46 23.67
C PRO A 16 13.48 -9.19 22.46
N ILE A 17 12.52 -10.08 22.69
CA ILE A 17 11.84 -10.82 21.61
C ILE A 17 11.05 -9.88 20.72
N MET A 18 10.28 -8.95 21.31
CA MET A 18 9.54 -7.94 20.55
C MET A 18 10.46 -7.03 19.73
N ALA A 19 11.60 -6.60 20.33
CA ALA A 19 12.60 -5.82 19.60
C ALA A 19 13.20 -6.60 18.43
N GLY A 20 13.50 -7.89 18.59
CA GLY A 20 13.99 -8.76 17.52
C GLY A 20 12.98 -8.92 16.39
N ILE A 21 11.72 -9.23 16.71
CA ILE A 21 10.63 -9.36 15.72
C ILE A 21 10.42 -8.04 14.98
N ALA A 22 10.37 -6.92 15.71
CA ALA A 22 10.18 -5.59 15.11
C ALA A 22 11.36 -5.20 14.21
N THR A 23 12.59 -5.60 14.55
CA THR A 23 13.77 -5.36 13.69
C THR A 23 13.67 -6.12 12.37
N ILE A 24 13.23 -7.37 12.39
CA ILE A 24 13.01 -8.15 11.15
C ILE A 24 11.96 -7.45 10.27
N GLY A 25 10.84 -7.01 10.87
CA GLY A 25 9.80 -6.27 10.16
C GLY A 25 10.29 -4.93 9.59
N ALA A 26 11.08 -4.18 10.37
CA ALA A 26 11.66 -2.91 9.95
C ALA A 26 12.61 -3.08 8.75
N VAL A 27 13.50 -4.07 8.79
CA VAL A 27 14.43 -4.36 7.67
C VAL A 27 13.66 -4.75 6.42
N GLY A 28 12.67 -5.64 6.52
CA GLY A 28 11.86 -6.05 5.38
C GLY A 28 11.07 -4.91 4.75
N THR A 29 10.44 -4.06 5.57
CA THR A 29 9.68 -2.91 5.07
C THR A 29 10.57 -1.79 4.55
N ALA A 30 11.76 -1.57 5.13
CA ALA A 30 12.77 -0.65 4.61
C ALA A 30 13.27 -1.08 3.22
N TYR A 31 13.57 -2.37 3.04
CA TYR A 31 13.96 -2.94 1.75
C TYR A 31 12.88 -2.69 0.69
N LEU A 32 11.61 -3.02 0.98
CA LEU A 32 10.51 -2.80 0.05
C LEU A 32 10.28 -1.32 -0.26
N THR A 33 10.48 -0.43 0.72
CA THR A 33 10.40 1.02 0.51
C THR A 33 11.49 1.50 -0.44
N PHE A 34 12.73 1.02 -0.23
CA PHE A 34 13.85 1.35 -1.12
C PHE A 34 13.60 0.88 -2.56
N VAL A 35 13.18 -0.38 -2.74
CA VAL A 35 12.84 -0.93 -4.06
C VAL A 35 11.74 -0.12 -4.74
N LYS A 36 10.70 0.27 -4.01
CA LYS A 36 9.61 1.09 -4.56
C LYS A 36 10.08 2.48 -4.99
N LEU A 37 10.94 3.13 -4.21
CA LEU A 37 11.47 4.47 -4.51
C LEU A 37 12.44 4.45 -5.69
N THR A 38 13.20 3.37 -5.87
CA THR A 38 14.17 3.23 -6.98
C THR A 38 13.54 2.64 -8.24
N GLN A 39 12.22 2.43 -8.25
CA GLN A 39 11.48 1.78 -9.35
C GLN A 39 12.06 0.40 -9.74
N GLY A 40 12.73 -0.26 -8.79
CA GLY A 40 13.26 -1.62 -8.95
C GLY A 40 12.15 -2.67 -8.86
N THR A 41 12.46 -3.90 -9.29
CA THR A 41 11.60 -5.07 -9.07
C THR A 41 11.96 -5.71 -7.73
N ALA A 42 10.95 -6.00 -6.89
CA ALA A 42 11.18 -6.72 -5.65
C ALA A 42 11.59 -8.17 -5.96
N ALA A 43 12.64 -8.68 -5.30
CA ALA A 43 12.99 -10.09 -5.36
C ALA A 43 11.89 -10.91 -4.67
N CYS A 44 10.88 -11.33 -5.42
CA CYS A 44 9.73 -12.05 -4.91
C CYS A 44 9.61 -13.44 -5.52
N PRO A 45 9.65 -14.52 -4.69
CA PRO A 45 9.54 -15.89 -5.17
C PRO A 45 8.20 -16.23 -5.85
N THR A 46 7.16 -15.44 -5.57
CA THR A 46 5.77 -15.75 -5.97
C THR A 46 5.22 -14.88 -7.10
N GLY A 47 5.98 -13.91 -7.64
CA GLY A 47 5.50 -12.95 -8.66
C GLY A 47 4.36 -12.04 -8.20
N GLY A 48 3.67 -12.35 -7.10
CA GLY A 48 2.53 -11.58 -6.60
C GLY A 48 2.91 -10.26 -5.91
N CYS A 49 4.18 -10.08 -5.54
CA CYS A 49 4.62 -8.85 -4.87
C CYS A 49 4.54 -7.63 -5.78
N ASP A 50 4.91 -7.79 -7.05
CA ASP A 50 4.86 -6.68 -8.02
C ASP A 50 3.42 -6.24 -8.29
N VAL A 51 2.49 -7.20 -8.33
CA VAL A 51 1.05 -6.92 -8.44
C VAL A 51 0.55 -6.11 -7.25
N VAL A 52 0.95 -6.48 -6.04
CA VAL A 52 0.55 -5.77 -4.81
C VAL A 52 1.20 -4.40 -4.73
N LEU A 53 2.52 -4.30 -5.01
CA LEU A 53 3.27 -3.04 -4.95
C LEU A 53 2.84 -2.04 -6.02
N SER A 54 2.32 -2.49 -7.17
CA SER A 54 1.77 -1.64 -8.22
C SER A 54 0.28 -1.31 -8.02
N SER A 55 -0.39 -1.96 -7.06
CA SER A 55 -1.80 -1.70 -6.79
C SER A 55 -2.04 -0.30 -6.22
N PRO A 56 -3.25 0.29 -6.42
CA PRO A 56 -3.63 1.57 -5.81
C PRO A 56 -3.53 1.56 -4.28
N TYR A 57 -3.65 0.39 -3.66
CA TYR A 57 -3.55 0.20 -2.21
C TYR A 57 -2.11 0.29 -1.68
N ALA A 58 -1.10 0.24 -2.55
CA ALA A 58 0.31 0.28 -2.17
C ALA A 58 0.83 1.70 -1.87
N THR A 59 0.02 2.73 -2.06
CA THR A 59 0.39 4.12 -1.79
C THR A 59 -0.66 4.78 -0.90
N VAL A 60 -0.20 5.54 0.09
CA VAL A 60 -1.03 6.28 1.04
C VAL A 60 -0.50 7.70 1.09
N PHE A 61 -1.35 8.70 0.84
CA PHE A 61 -0.95 10.11 0.75
C PHE A 61 0.23 10.36 -0.21
N GLY A 62 0.33 9.60 -1.30
CA GLY A 62 1.43 9.71 -2.27
C GLY A 62 2.75 9.04 -1.83
N LEU A 63 2.82 8.46 -0.63
CA LEU A 63 3.99 7.75 -0.12
C LEU A 63 3.78 6.23 -0.18
N PRO A 64 4.85 5.44 -0.33
CA PRO A 64 4.75 3.99 -0.28
C PRO A 64 4.19 3.52 1.07
N LEU A 65 3.21 2.60 1.03
CA LEU A 65 2.63 2.00 2.24
C LEU A 65 3.70 1.31 3.12
N THR A 66 4.73 0.76 2.50
CA THR A 66 5.85 0.12 3.17
C THR A 66 6.64 1.06 4.08
N LEU A 67 6.66 2.38 3.78
CA LEU A 67 7.27 3.40 4.64
C LEU A 67 6.52 3.51 5.98
N PHE A 68 5.19 3.49 5.95
CA PHE A 68 4.38 3.49 7.18
C PHE A 68 4.58 2.21 7.98
N GLY A 69 4.73 1.06 7.29
CA GLY A 69 5.11 -0.19 7.93
C GLY A 69 6.47 -0.09 8.62
N PHE A 70 7.47 0.50 7.97
CA PHE A 70 8.79 0.74 8.56
C PHE A 70 8.70 1.61 9.81
N LEU A 71 7.99 2.74 9.75
CA LEU A 71 7.80 3.63 10.90
C LEU A 71 7.08 2.94 12.06
N GLY A 72 6.09 2.09 11.76
CA GLY A 72 5.40 1.26 12.75
C GLY A 72 6.37 0.31 13.47
N TYR A 73 7.12 -0.50 12.73
CA TYR A 73 8.10 -1.41 13.33
C TYR A 73 9.22 -0.68 14.06
N PHE A 74 9.70 0.43 13.51
CA PHE A 74 10.73 1.25 14.16
C PHE A 74 10.24 1.81 15.51
N SER A 75 9.01 2.30 15.59
CA SER A 75 8.43 2.76 16.86
C SER A 75 8.33 1.64 17.89
N MET A 76 7.98 0.42 17.46
CA MET A 76 7.95 -0.76 18.35
C MET A 76 9.33 -1.10 18.89
N ILE A 77 10.41 -0.99 18.08
CA ILE A 77 11.79 -1.16 18.55
C ILE A 77 12.11 -0.13 19.63
N VAL A 78 11.83 1.16 19.36
CA VAL A 78 12.09 2.25 20.31
C VAL A 78 11.37 1.99 21.64
N PHE A 79 10.09 1.65 21.62
CA PHE A 79 9.31 1.40 22.84
C PHE A 79 9.77 0.14 23.60
N ALA A 80 10.22 -0.90 22.88
CA ALA A 80 10.73 -2.12 23.52
C ALA A 80 12.08 -1.88 24.20
N VAL A 81 12.95 -1.06 23.61
CA VAL A 81 14.33 -0.88 24.03
C VAL A 81 14.50 0.32 24.98
N ALA A 82 13.63 1.34 24.90
CA ALA A 82 13.74 2.56 25.70
C ALA A 82 13.96 2.32 27.22
N PRO A 83 13.22 1.43 27.91
CA PRO A 83 13.45 1.21 29.33
C PRO A 83 14.78 0.53 29.67
N LEU A 84 15.42 -0.13 28.69
CA LEU A 84 16.69 -0.83 28.92
C LEU A 84 17.86 0.13 29.07
N PHE A 85 17.77 1.34 28.49
CA PHE A 85 18.82 2.36 28.56
C PHE A 85 18.81 3.16 29.89
N PHE A 86 17.66 3.22 30.58
CA PHE A 86 17.50 4.04 31.79
C PHE A 86 17.59 3.24 33.10
N ASN A 87 18.43 2.22 33.15
CA ASN A 87 18.56 1.32 34.31
C ASN A 87 19.56 1.83 35.39
N THR A 88 19.67 3.13 35.59
CA THR A 88 20.52 3.70 36.64
C THR A 88 19.79 3.83 37.98
N LEU A 89 20.47 3.49 39.07
CA LEU A 89 19.93 3.47 40.44
C LEU A 89 19.34 4.82 40.89
N GLU A 90 19.80 5.93 40.33
CA GLU A 90 19.34 7.29 40.65
C GLU A 90 17.97 7.66 40.07
N GLN A 91 17.48 6.94 39.05
CA GLN A 91 16.25 7.31 38.30
C GLN A 91 15.12 6.28 38.43
N LYS A 92 15.00 5.57 39.52
CA LYS A 92 13.94 4.54 39.72
C LYS A 92 12.52 5.01 39.39
N ARG A 93 12.17 6.24 39.75
CA ARG A 93 10.84 6.80 39.48
C ARG A 93 10.60 7.02 37.97
N LEU A 94 11.62 7.48 37.24
CA LEU A 94 11.55 7.70 35.81
C LEU A 94 11.45 6.35 35.07
N HIS A 95 12.27 5.39 35.47
CA HIS A 95 12.25 4.02 34.91
C HIS A 95 10.88 3.37 35.07
N THR A 96 10.24 3.44 36.24
CA THR A 96 8.92 2.86 36.47
C THR A 96 7.84 3.53 35.60
N ARG A 97 7.86 4.85 35.49
CA ARG A 97 6.94 5.58 34.61
C ARG A 97 7.16 5.23 33.13
N LEU A 98 8.41 5.22 32.66
CA LEU A 98 8.75 4.84 31.28
C LEU A 98 8.34 3.39 30.99
N ASP A 99 8.54 2.48 31.94
CA ASP A 99 8.14 1.08 31.78
C ASP A 99 6.63 0.94 31.62
N GLN A 100 5.83 1.64 32.43
CA GLN A 100 4.37 1.65 32.32
C GLN A 100 3.89 2.24 30.99
N TRP A 101 4.40 3.40 30.61
CA TRP A 101 4.03 4.06 29.36
C TRP A 101 4.42 3.24 28.13
N THR A 102 5.64 2.67 28.13
CA THR A 102 6.11 1.87 27.00
C THR A 102 5.34 0.55 26.85
N ARG A 103 4.90 -0.08 27.96
CA ARG A 103 3.99 -1.25 27.90
C ARG A 103 2.68 -0.91 27.20
N LEU A 104 2.06 0.20 27.60
CA LEU A 104 0.81 0.67 26.99
C LEU A 104 1.03 1.01 25.49
N LEU A 105 2.11 1.72 25.16
CA LEU A 105 2.44 2.05 23.77
C LEU A 105 2.73 0.81 22.91
N LEU A 106 3.41 -0.20 23.47
CA LEU A 106 3.63 -1.48 22.78
C LEU A 106 2.33 -2.23 22.53
N PHE A 107 1.40 -2.20 23.49
CA PHE A 107 0.08 -2.80 23.33
C PHE A 107 -0.76 -2.04 22.29
N MET A 108 -0.81 -0.71 22.37
CA MET A 108 -1.54 0.12 21.39
C MET A 108 -0.96 -0.03 19.97
N GLY A 109 0.38 0.02 19.85
CA GLY A 109 1.08 -0.16 18.58
C GLY A 109 0.86 -1.56 17.99
N GLY A 110 0.98 -2.61 18.81
CA GLY A 110 0.72 -3.99 18.42
C GLY A 110 -0.72 -4.20 17.94
N THR A 111 -1.71 -3.63 18.66
CA THR A 111 -3.12 -3.67 18.27
C THR A 111 -3.34 -2.95 16.95
N ALA A 112 -2.78 -1.74 16.79
CA ALA A 112 -2.90 -0.95 15.57
C ALA A 112 -2.31 -1.68 14.36
N MET A 113 -1.11 -2.23 14.50
CA MET A 113 -0.43 -2.99 13.44
C MET A 113 -1.19 -4.27 13.07
N MET A 114 -1.73 -4.99 14.06
CA MET A 114 -2.52 -6.21 13.83
C MET A 114 -3.81 -5.90 13.06
N VAL A 115 -4.58 -4.88 13.47
CA VAL A 115 -5.83 -4.50 12.82
C VAL A 115 -5.58 -4.03 11.40
N PHE A 116 -4.58 -3.18 11.20
CA PHE A 116 -4.21 -2.67 9.88
C PHE A 116 -3.72 -3.81 8.96
N SER A 117 -2.85 -4.69 9.45
CA SER A 117 -2.39 -5.86 8.70
C SER A 117 -3.53 -6.83 8.36
N GLY A 118 -4.49 -7.01 9.27
CA GLY A 118 -5.69 -7.82 9.03
C GLY A 118 -6.52 -7.28 7.87
N TYR A 119 -6.71 -5.96 7.81
CA TYR A 119 -7.39 -5.33 6.68
C TYR A 119 -6.60 -5.51 5.37
N LEU A 120 -5.28 -5.35 5.39
CA LEU A 120 -4.44 -5.58 4.20
C LEU A 120 -4.49 -7.05 3.74
N MET A 121 -4.57 -8.02 4.67
CA MET A 121 -4.76 -9.43 4.32
C MET A 121 -6.13 -9.65 3.66
N TYR A 122 -7.19 -9.01 4.17
CA TYR A 122 -8.49 -9.04 3.51
C TYR A 122 -8.40 -8.50 2.07
N LEU A 123 -7.75 -7.36 1.84
CA LEU A 123 -7.54 -6.81 0.50
C LEU A 123 -6.74 -7.77 -0.39
N LEU A 124 -5.69 -8.37 0.15
CA LEU A 124 -4.81 -9.28 -0.57
C LEU A 124 -5.57 -10.49 -1.12
N PHE A 125 -6.38 -11.14 -0.28
CA PHE A 125 -7.07 -12.38 -0.64
C PHE A 125 -8.42 -12.16 -1.32
N ALA A 126 -9.20 -11.16 -0.87
CA ALA A 126 -10.55 -10.93 -1.36
C ALA A 126 -10.60 -10.01 -2.58
N VAL A 127 -9.74 -8.99 -2.66
CA VAL A 127 -9.80 -7.94 -3.67
C VAL A 127 -8.73 -8.13 -4.74
N ILE A 128 -7.44 -8.21 -4.34
CA ILE A 128 -6.30 -8.27 -5.27
C ILE A 128 -6.10 -9.69 -5.79
N LYS A 129 -6.44 -10.71 -4.98
CA LYS A 129 -6.28 -12.15 -5.29
C LYS A 129 -4.86 -12.53 -5.71
N ALA A 130 -3.85 -11.91 -5.09
CA ALA A 130 -2.43 -12.16 -5.33
C ALA A 130 -1.74 -12.61 -4.05
N ALA A 131 -0.82 -13.56 -4.15
CA ALA A 131 -0.03 -14.03 -2.99
C ALA A 131 1.25 -13.20 -2.86
N CYS A 132 1.33 -12.37 -1.81
CA CYS A 132 2.51 -11.58 -1.47
C CYS A 132 3.16 -12.13 -0.21
N LEU A 133 4.32 -12.78 -0.35
CA LEU A 133 5.03 -13.39 0.78
C LEU A 133 5.43 -12.36 1.84
N TYR A 134 5.95 -11.21 1.44
CA TYR A 134 6.32 -10.14 2.39
C TYR A 134 5.11 -9.61 3.18
N CYS A 135 3.94 -9.52 2.53
CA CYS A 135 2.72 -9.08 3.20
C CYS A 135 2.26 -10.08 4.25
N ILE A 136 2.33 -11.39 3.93
CA ILE A 136 1.96 -12.47 4.85
C ILE A 136 2.93 -12.51 6.03
N VAL A 137 4.24 -12.45 5.77
CA VAL A 137 5.26 -12.41 6.83
C VAL A 137 5.05 -11.20 7.73
N SER A 138 4.82 -10.01 7.17
CA SER A 138 4.53 -8.80 7.96
C SER A 138 3.28 -8.95 8.82
N ALA A 139 2.22 -9.57 8.32
CA ALA A 139 1.01 -9.84 9.09
C ALA A 139 1.26 -10.82 10.25
N LEU A 140 2.09 -11.85 10.05
CA LEU A 140 2.48 -12.78 11.11
C LEU A 140 3.34 -12.07 12.18
N LEU A 141 4.29 -11.22 11.77
CA LEU A 141 5.13 -10.45 12.70
C LEU A 141 4.29 -9.47 13.53
N SER A 142 3.36 -8.73 12.91
CA SER A 142 2.47 -7.80 13.62
C SER A 142 1.53 -8.53 14.59
N THR A 143 0.99 -9.67 14.20
CA THR A 143 0.18 -10.52 15.09
C THR A 143 1.01 -11.04 16.27
N SER A 144 2.25 -11.47 16.03
CA SER A 144 3.17 -11.93 17.08
C SER A 144 3.48 -10.80 18.08
N LEU A 145 3.72 -9.57 17.60
CA LEU A 145 3.94 -8.40 18.45
C LEU A 145 2.70 -8.10 19.31
N PHE A 146 1.50 -8.18 18.74
CA PHE A 146 0.26 -8.01 19.49
C PHE A 146 0.10 -9.06 20.57
N VAL A 147 0.26 -10.34 20.25
CA VAL A 147 0.16 -11.44 21.22
C VAL A 147 1.18 -11.27 22.35
N LEU A 148 2.45 -10.96 22.01
CA LEU A 148 3.50 -10.72 22.99
C LEU A 148 3.23 -9.49 23.85
N SER A 149 2.56 -8.46 23.33
CA SER A 149 2.18 -7.29 24.13
C SER A 149 1.12 -7.61 25.19
N ILE A 150 0.31 -8.65 24.98
CA ILE A 150 -0.69 -9.12 25.96
C ILE A 150 -0.04 -10.04 26.99
N ILE A 151 0.63 -11.11 26.53
CA ILE A 151 1.13 -12.16 27.43
C ILE A 151 2.49 -11.83 28.06
N GLY A 152 3.25 -10.93 27.47
CA GLY A 152 4.60 -10.56 27.86
C GLY A 152 4.67 -9.59 29.04
N PHE A 153 3.54 -9.04 29.48
CA PHE A 153 3.45 -8.08 30.59
C PHE A 153 2.43 -8.53 31.64
N ASP A 154 2.64 -8.08 32.87
CA ASP A 154 1.70 -8.26 33.96
C ASP A 154 0.75 -7.06 33.99
N TRP A 155 -0.51 -7.29 33.63
CA TRP A 155 -1.54 -6.27 33.57
C TRP A 155 -2.37 -6.29 34.86
N GLU A 156 -2.37 -5.19 35.61
CA GLU A 156 -3.11 -5.09 36.85
C GLU A 156 -4.62 -5.05 36.62
N GLU A 157 -5.08 -4.42 35.52
CA GLU A 157 -6.49 -4.26 35.19
C GLU A 157 -6.79 -4.72 33.74
N ILE A 158 -7.30 -5.93 33.61
CA ILE A 158 -7.70 -6.50 32.32
C ILE A 158 -8.80 -5.68 31.63
N GLY A 159 -9.71 -5.07 32.44
CA GLY A 159 -10.77 -4.22 31.92
C GLY A 159 -10.26 -2.98 31.16
N GLN A 160 -9.25 -2.31 31.70
CA GLN A 160 -8.59 -1.16 31.05
C GLN A 160 -7.89 -1.58 29.77
N LEU A 161 -7.23 -2.74 29.76
CA LEU A 161 -6.58 -3.30 28.59
C LEU A 161 -7.58 -3.55 27.44
N LEU A 162 -8.69 -4.23 27.75
CA LEU A 162 -9.73 -4.49 26.77
C LEU A 162 -10.35 -3.21 26.23
N PHE A 163 -10.67 -2.25 27.09
CA PHE A 163 -11.23 -0.97 26.70
C PHE A 163 -10.28 -0.20 25.77
N THR A 164 -9.00 -0.10 26.14
CA THR A 164 -7.97 0.54 25.32
C THR A 164 -7.81 -0.18 23.97
N GLY A 165 -7.80 -1.52 23.98
CA GLY A 165 -7.70 -2.32 22.77
C GLY A 165 -8.86 -2.08 21.79
N ILE A 166 -10.09 -2.04 22.31
CA ILE A 166 -11.29 -1.77 21.49
C ILE A 166 -11.23 -0.37 20.88
N ILE A 167 -10.86 0.66 21.67
CA ILE A 167 -10.75 2.03 21.16
C ILE A 167 -9.70 2.10 20.04
N VAL A 168 -8.51 1.57 20.28
CA VAL A 168 -7.41 1.58 19.28
C VAL A 168 -7.84 0.83 18.02
N ALA A 169 -8.42 -0.37 18.17
CA ALA A 169 -8.88 -1.17 17.05
C ALA A 169 -9.95 -0.42 16.21
N THR A 170 -10.92 0.22 16.89
CA THR A 170 -11.96 1.00 16.22
C THR A 170 -11.39 2.21 15.49
N VAL A 171 -10.52 2.98 16.14
CA VAL A 171 -9.90 4.17 15.53
C VAL A 171 -9.06 3.77 14.32
N VAL A 172 -8.25 2.71 14.41
CA VAL A 172 -7.43 2.22 13.31
C VAL A 172 -8.30 1.69 12.17
N LEU A 173 -9.36 0.93 12.48
CA LEU A 173 -10.26 0.40 11.46
C LEU A 173 -10.99 1.52 10.71
N VAL A 174 -11.57 2.48 11.44
CA VAL A 174 -12.24 3.65 10.84
C VAL A 174 -11.25 4.49 10.04
N GLY A 175 -10.07 4.76 10.58
CA GLY A 175 -9.00 5.47 9.88
C GLY A 175 -8.56 4.76 8.60
N THR A 176 -8.41 3.43 8.64
CA THR A 176 -8.04 2.62 7.48
C THR A 176 -9.13 2.62 6.42
N LEU A 177 -10.39 2.42 6.82
CA LEU A 177 -11.53 2.48 5.90
C LEU A 177 -11.68 3.88 5.28
N GLY A 178 -11.48 4.95 6.06
CA GLY A 178 -11.49 6.33 5.57
C GLY A 178 -10.34 6.61 4.58
N MET A 179 -9.13 6.11 4.88
CA MET A 179 -7.96 6.26 4.02
C MET A 179 -8.15 5.60 2.64
N TYR A 180 -8.79 4.43 2.62
CA TYR A 180 -9.08 3.69 1.38
C TYR A 180 -10.51 3.94 0.86
N ALA A 181 -11.26 4.88 1.44
CA ALA A 181 -12.65 5.17 1.05
C ALA A 181 -12.78 5.56 -0.42
N SER A 182 -11.86 6.38 -0.94
CA SER A 182 -11.84 6.79 -2.35
C SER A 182 -11.56 5.63 -3.30
N ILE A 183 -10.77 4.64 -2.85
CA ILE A 183 -10.45 3.44 -3.64
C ILE A 183 -11.57 2.40 -3.51
N ASN A 184 -12.12 2.23 -2.30
CA ASN A 184 -13.18 1.25 -2.03
C ASN A 184 -14.56 1.72 -2.52
N ASN A 185 -14.81 3.05 -2.51
CA ASN A 185 -16.05 3.67 -2.96
C ASN A 185 -15.74 4.74 -4.01
N PRO A 186 -15.47 4.35 -5.25
CA PRO A 186 -15.20 5.29 -6.34
C PRO A 186 -16.36 6.25 -6.65
N ARG A 187 -17.47 6.11 -5.91
CA ARG A 187 -18.69 6.92 -6.07
C ARG A 187 -18.58 8.37 -5.57
N ALA A 188 -17.60 8.70 -4.73
CA ALA A 188 -17.58 10.04 -4.10
C ALA A 188 -17.01 11.15 -5.01
N GLU A 189 -16.25 10.80 -6.06
CA GLU A 189 -15.60 11.79 -6.94
C GLU A 189 -15.68 11.47 -8.44
N THR A 190 -16.32 10.37 -8.83
CA THR A 190 -16.44 10.01 -10.25
C THR A 190 -17.89 10.04 -10.70
N THR A 191 -18.19 10.95 -11.61
CA THR A 191 -19.37 10.86 -12.48
C THR A 191 -19.38 9.48 -13.14
N PRO A 192 -20.51 8.91 -13.57
CA PRO A 192 -20.61 7.61 -14.26
C PRO A 192 -19.73 7.43 -15.50
N GLY A 193 -18.83 8.36 -15.79
CA GLY A 193 -17.84 8.35 -16.88
C GLY A 193 -16.37 8.34 -16.44
N GLY A 194 -16.05 8.22 -15.13
CA GLY A 194 -14.69 8.29 -14.63
C GLY A 194 -14.24 9.72 -14.25
N TYR A 195 -12.95 9.87 -13.94
CA TYR A 195 -12.34 11.17 -13.64
C TYR A 195 -12.43 12.13 -14.84
N ASN A 196 -12.73 13.38 -14.57
CA ASN A 196 -12.74 14.42 -15.61
C ASN A 196 -11.31 14.70 -16.09
N ILE A 197 -11.10 14.64 -17.40
CA ILE A 197 -9.85 15.05 -18.02
C ILE A 197 -9.86 16.56 -18.12
N THR A 198 -8.89 17.22 -17.49
CA THR A 198 -8.80 18.68 -17.43
C THR A 198 -7.74 19.27 -18.35
N THR A 199 -6.79 18.45 -18.78
CA THR A 199 -5.74 18.87 -19.72
C THR A 199 -6.28 18.99 -21.14
N ALA A 200 -5.90 20.06 -21.84
CA ALA A 200 -6.15 20.20 -23.26
C ALA A 200 -5.11 19.40 -24.07
N SER A 201 -5.51 18.84 -25.19
CA SER A 201 -4.59 18.16 -26.11
C SER A 201 -3.93 19.15 -27.05
N SER A 202 -2.62 19.01 -27.31
CA SER A 202 -1.99 19.64 -28.47
C SER A 202 -2.14 18.77 -29.71
N GLN A 203 -1.76 19.31 -30.87
CA GLN A 203 -1.81 18.54 -32.11
C GLN A 203 -0.92 17.28 -32.08
N ALA A 204 0.19 17.32 -31.31
CA ALA A 204 1.08 16.17 -31.18
C ALA A 204 0.39 15.00 -30.42
N GLU A 205 -0.31 15.28 -29.31
CA GLU A 205 -1.07 14.27 -28.57
C GLU A 205 -2.20 13.69 -29.39
N ILE A 206 -2.95 14.54 -30.15
CA ILE A 206 -4.04 14.08 -31.03
C ILE A 206 -3.49 13.17 -32.12
N SER A 207 -2.41 13.55 -32.77
CA SER A 207 -1.79 12.77 -33.85
C SER A 207 -1.24 11.43 -33.35
N LEU A 208 -0.63 11.40 -32.15
CA LEU A 208 -0.21 10.15 -31.52
C LEU A 208 -1.40 9.24 -31.19
N ALA A 209 -2.50 9.79 -30.64
CA ALA A 209 -3.68 9.01 -30.30
C ALA A 209 -4.33 8.40 -31.57
N GLN A 210 -4.41 9.15 -32.66
CA GLN A 210 -4.89 8.66 -33.96
C GLN A 210 -4.01 7.54 -34.50
N HIS A 211 -2.68 7.69 -34.42
CA HIS A 211 -1.74 6.64 -34.81
C HIS A 211 -1.92 5.38 -33.96
N LEU A 212 -2.01 5.51 -32.64
CA LEU A 212 -2.26 4.37 -31.76
C LEU A 212 -3.55 3.63 -32.11
N LYS A 213 -4.61 4.37 -32.43
CA LYS A 213 -5.86 3.79 -32.92
C LYS A 213 -5.68 3.04 -34.26
N GLN A 214 -4.94 3.63 -35.22
CA GLN A 214 -4.69 3.03 -36.54
C GLN A 214 -3.88 1.72 -36.44
N VAL A 215 -2.89 1.65 -35.54
CA VAL A 215 -2.11 0.42 -35.30
C VAL A 215 -2.83 -0.59 -34.41
N GLY A 216 -4.08 -0.33 -34.04
CA GLY A 216 -4.89 -1.22 -33.24
C GLY A 216 -4.48 -1.32 -31.78
N ALA A 217 -3.73 -0.33 -31.26
CA ALA A 217 -3.36 -0.29 -29.86
C ALA A 217 -4.61 -0.17 -28.96
N LYS A 218 -4.60 -0.88 -27.83
CA LYS A 218 -5.68 -0.88 -26.85
C LYS A 218 -5.15 -0.47 -25.49
N MET A 219 -5.89 0.37 -24.77
CA MET A 219 -5.62 0.72 -23.38
C MET A 219 -6.68 0.05 -22.51
N TYR A 220 -6.25 -0.93 -21.72
CA TYR A 220 -7.09 -1.59 -20.72
C TYR A 220 -7.01 -0.82 -19.40
N GLY A 221 -8.17 -0.52 -18.81
CA GLY A 221 -8.22 0.24 -17.59
C GLY A 221 -9.54 0.08 -16.85
N ALA A 222 -9.65 0.79 -15.72
CA ALA A 222 -10.88 0.90 -14.95
C ALA A 222 -11.19 2.38 -14.68
N PHE A 223 -12.47 2.75 -14.72
CA PHE A 223 -12.92 4.15 -14.58
C PHE A 223 -12.47 4.81 -13.28
N TRP A 224 -12.29 4.03 -12.23
CA TRP A 224 -11.88 4.47 -10.90
C TRP A 224 -10.34 4.45 -10.70
N CYS A 225 -9.56 4.00 -11.68
CA CYS A 225 -8.11 3.82 -11.54
C CYS A 225 -7.37 5.17 -11.67
N PRO A 226 -6.64 5.65 -10.63
CA PRO A 226 -5.91 6.92 -10.69
C PRO A 226 -4.84 6.94 -11.79
N HIS A 227 -4.09 5.86 -11.96
CA HIS A 227 -3.06 5.76 -13.01
C HIS A 227 -3.64 5.75 -14.41
N CYS A 228 -4.87 5.23 -14.60
CA CYS A 228 -5.59 5.35 -15.86
C CYS A 228 -6.01 6.79 -16.13
N HIS A 229 -6.39 7.51 -15.06
CA HIS A 229 -6.66 8.94 -15.14
C HIS A 229 -5.39 9.72 -15.52
N ASP A 230 -4.26 9.47 -14.83
CA ASP A 230 -2.98 10.11 -15.15
C ASP A 230 -2.57 9.84 -16.61
N GLN A 231 -2.74 8.61 -17.09
CA GLN A 231 -2.48 8.26 -18.49
C GLN A 231 -3.39 9.04 -19.44
N LYS A 232 -4.67 9.21 -19.12
CA LYS A 232 -5.62 9.99 -19.91
C LYS A 232 -5.29 11.49 -19.87
N GLN A 233 -4.85 12.02 -18.73
CA GLN A 233 -4.41 13.41 -18.59
C GLN A 233 -3.20 13.73 -19.48
N LEU A 234 -2.27 12.77 -19.68
CA LEU A 234 -1.17 12.93 -20.61
C LEU A 234 -1.63 13.17 -22.06
N PHE A 235 -2.71 12.54 -22.48
CA PHE A 235 -3.26 12.73 -23.82
C PHE A 235 -4.11 14.02 -23.93
N GLY A 236 -4.83 14.38 -22.86
CA GLY A 236 -5.79 15.47 -22.87
C GLY A 236 -7.16 15.07 -23.44
N GLN A 237 -8.13 15.97 -23.32
CA GLN A 237 -9.55 15.69 -23.60
C GLN A 237 -9.80 15.20 -25.03
N GLU A 238 -9.24 15.90 -26.03
CA GLU A 238 -9.50 15.64 -27.44
C GLU A 238 -8.81 14.35 -27.91
N ALA A 239 -7.58 14.12 -27.47
CA ALA A 239 -6.81 12.93 -27.85
C ALA A 239 -7.33 11.66 -27.18
N VAL A 240 -7.79 11.73 -25.92
CA VAL A 240 -8.39 10.57 -25.24
C VAL A 240 -9.60 10.03 -25.97
N ALA A 241 -10.42 10.89 -26.60
CA ALA A 241 -11.57 10.49 -27.39
C ALA A 241 -11.21 9.64 -28.63
N GLN A 242 -9.94 9.70 -29.07
CA GLN A 242 -9.42 8.92 -30.19
C GLN A 242 -8.84 7.56 -29.77
N LEU A 243 -8.60 7.34 -28.48
CA LEU A 243 -8.01 6.09 -27.98
C LEU A 243 -9.00 4.93 -28.00
N ASN A 244 -8.48 3.74 -28.26
CA ASN A 244 -9.24 2.51 -28.09
C ASN A 244 -9.15 2.05 -26.61
N TYR A 245 -9.99 2.67 -25.77
CA TYR A 245 -10.04 2.36 -24.34
C TYR A 245 -11.00 1.20 -24.06
N ILE A 246 -10.52 0.21 -23.32
CA ILE A 246 -11.29 -0.96 -22.88
C ILE A 246 -11.54 -0.82 -21.38
N GLU A 247 -12.80 -0.62 -21.00
CA GLU A 247 -13.23 -0.57 -19.61
C GLU A 247 -13.36 -2.00 -19.07
N CYS A 248 -12.55 -2.32 -18.04
CA CYS A 248 -12.49 -3.64 -17.45
C CYS A 248 -13.44 -3.81 -16.25
N ASP A 249 -13.87 -2.72 -15.62
CA ASP A 249 -14.80 -2.80 -14.51
C ASP A 249 -16.23 -2.93 -14.99
N PRO A 250 -16.99 -3.95 -14.54
CA PRO A 250 -18.39 -4.13 -14.91
C PRO A 250 -19.31 -2.95 -14.60
N LYS A 251 -18.90 -2.06 -13.68
CA LYS A 251 -19.66 -0.87 -13.28
C LYS A 251 -19.30 0.38 -14.10
N GLY A 252 -18.31 0.29 -14.97
CA GLY A 252 -17.89 1.38 -15.83
C GLY A 252 -18.84 1.61 -17.02
N LYS A 253 -18.54 2.61 -17.84
CA LYS A 253 -19.32 2.91 -19.06
C LYS A 253 -18.88 1.97 -20.19
N ASN A 254 -19.83 1.27 -20.82
CA ASN A 254 -19.60 0.29 -21.89
C ASN A 254 -18.53 -0.76 -21.50
N PRO A 255 -18.69 -1.50 -20.39
CA PRO A 255 -17.67 -2.38 -19.87
C PRO A 255 -17.44 -3.59 -20.79
N ARG A 256 -16.19 -4.01 -20.89
CA ARG A 256 -15.77 -5.21 -21.64
C ARG A 256 -14.81 -6.07 -20.81
N PRO A 257 -15.25 -6.57 -19.63
CA PRO A 257 -14.43 -7.41 -18.77
C PRO A 257 -13.99 -8.71 -19.45
N ASP A 258 -14.78 -9.20 -20.41
CA ASP A 258 -14.48 -10.34 -21.26
C ASP A 258 -13.14 -10.16 -21.99
N LEU A 259 -12.88 -9.00 -22.58
CA LEU A 259 -11.64 -8.70 -23.30
C LEU A 259 -10.46 -8.60 -22.33
N CYS A 260 -10.67 -8.05 -21.15
CA CYS A 260 -9.62 -7.92 -20.14
C CYS A 260 -9.19 -9.30 -19.58
N GLN A 261 -10.16 -10.20 -19.40
CA GLN A 261 -9.91 -11.58 -19.00
C GLN A 261 -9.18 -12.37 -20.10
N ALA A 262 -9.64 -12.24 -21.36
CA ALA A 262 -9.00 -12.88 -22.51
C ALA A 262 -7.55 -12.40 -22.70
N ALA A 263 -7.29 -11.10 -22.48
CA ALA A 263 -5.96 -10.50 -22.53
C ALA A 263 -5.12 -10.76 -21.27
N LYS A 264 -5.66 -11.44 -20.25
CA LYS A 264 -5.01 -11.74 -18.96
C LYS A 264 -4.43 -10.50 -18.29
N ILE A 265 -5.17 -9.38 -18.30
CA ILE A 265 -4.74 -8.12 -17.72
C ILE A 265 -4.61 -8.26 -16.19
N GLN A 266 -3.42 -7.98 -15.64
CA GLN A 266 -3.12 -8.10 -14.21
C GLN A 266 -3.06 -6.76 -13.48
N GLY A 267 -3.04 -5.63 -14.20
CA GLY A 267 -2.97 -4.30 -13.62
C GLY A 267 -3.38 -3.21 -14.59
N PHE A 268 -3.70 -2.02 -14.04
CA PHE A 268 -4.19 -0.88 -14.82
C PHE A 268 -3.30 0.36 -14.63
N PRO A 269 -3.14 1.15 -15.69
CA PRO A 269 -3.46 0.87 -17.09
C PRO A 269 -2.52 -0.20 -17.67
N SER A 270 -3.01 -0.96 -18.66
CA SER A 270 -2.18 -1.82 -19.49
C SER A 270 -2.41 -1.50 -20.95
N TRP A 271 -1.34 -1.35 -21.71
CA TRP A 271 -1.38 -1.12 -23.12
C TRP A 271 -1.05 -2.40 -23.89
N GLU A 272 -1.87 -2.74 -24.87
CA GLU A 272 -1.58 -3.75 -25.89
C GLU A 272 -1.22 -3.04 -27.18
N ILE A 273 0.03 -3.18 -27.64
CA ILE A 273 0.53 -2.56 -28.86
C ILE A 273 1.29 -3.62 -29.67
N LYS A 274 0.82 -3.90 -30.90
CA LYS A 274 1.41 -4.92 -31.77
C LYS A 274 1.59 -6.29 -31.07
N GLY A 275 0.61 -6.69 -30.24
CA GLY A 275 0.63 -7.96 -29.50
C GLY A 275 1.54 -7.99 -28.28
N LYS A 276 2.20 -6.89 -27.92
CA LYS A 276 3.00 -6.77 -26.71
C LYS A 276 2.25 -5.96 -25.65
N PHE A 277 2.42 -6.34 -24.38
CA PHE A 277 1.79 -5.68 -23.23
C PHE A 277 2.78 -4.79 -22.50
N TYR A 278 2.34 -3.56 -22.17
CA TYR A 278 3.09 -2.57 -21.38
C TYR A 278 2.21 -2.16 -20.20
N GLN A 279 2.60 -2.56 -19.01
CA GLN A 279 1.84 -2.32 -17.79
C GLN A 279 2.23 -1.00 -17.13
N GLY A 280 1.27 -0.33 -16.52
CA GLY A 280 1.43 0.96 -15.84
C GLY A 280 1.31 2.16 -16.79
N THR A 281 1.39 3.35 -16.21
CA THR A 281 1.36 4.61 -16.95
C THR A 281 2.61 4.74 -17.82
N GLN A 282 2.41 4.89 -19.12
CA GLN A 282 3.49 5.04 -20.11
C GLN A 282 3.64 6.50 -20.51
N SER A 283 4.87 6.99 -20.69
CA SER A 283 5.07 8.32 -21.24
C SER A 283 4.65 8.36 -22.72
N LEU A 284 4.22 9.52 -23.22
CA LEU A 284 3.80 9.65 -24.62
C LEU A 284 4.98 9.36 -25.57
N LYS A 285 6.21 9.69 -25.18
CA LYS A 285 7.43 9.36 -25.93
C LYS A 285 7.60 7.85 -26.06
N GLN A 286 7.43 7.11 -24.95
CA GLN A 286 7.52 5.66 -24.94
C GLN A 286 6.44 5.02 -25.79
N LEU A 287 5.18 5.51 -25.73
CA LEU A 287 4.09 5.01 -26.57
C LEU A 287 4.37 5.29 -28.05
N ALA A 288 4.95 6.45 -28.41
CA ALA A 288 5.37 6.77 -29.75
C ALA A 288 6.46 5.81 -30.24
N ASP A 289 7.47 5.50 -29.41
CA ASP A 289 8.55 4.60 -29.78
C ASP A 289 8.06 3.18 -30.03
N VAL A 290 7.31 2.59 -29.10
CA VAL A 290 6.83 1.19 -29.20
C VAL A 290 5.79 1.00 -30.29
N SER A 291 5.00 2.06 -30.61
CA SER A 291 4.02 2.01 -31.70
C SER A 291 4.66 2.26 -33.07
N GLY A 292 5.87 2.81 -33.12
CA GLY A 292 6.56 3.20 -34.35
C GLY A 292 6.04 4.52 -34.94
N TYR A 293 5.55 5.43 -34.09
CA TYR A 293 5.08 6.74 -34.49
C TYR A 293 6.23 7.64 -34.98
N GLN A 294 6.06 8.22 -36.18
CA GLN A 294 7.05 9.07 -36.84
C GLN A 294 6.61 10.55 -36.94
N GLY A 295 5.47 10.91 -36.35
CA GLY A 295 4.95 12.28 -36.39
C GLY A 295 5.60 13.20 -35.35
N ASP A 296 5.01 14.39 -35.16
CA ASP A 296 5.45 15.38 -34.19
C ASP A 296 5.41 14.80 -32.76
N ARG A 297 6.53 14.97 -32.02
CA ARG A 297 6.71 14.48 -30.65
C ARG A 297 6.82 15.62 -29.63
N ASN A 298 6.43 16.82 -30.01
CA ASN A 298 6.42 17.96 -29.09
C ASN A 298 5.21 17.90 -28.14
N PHE A 299 5.17 16.85 -27.31
CA PHE A 299 4.11 16.63 -26.33
C PHE A 299 4.19 17.67 -25.22
N LYS A 300 3.07 18.38 -24.99
CA LYS A 300 2.96 19.43 -23.97
C LYS A 300 2.60 18.89 -22.59
N ASN A 301 1.82 17.82 -22.57
CA ASN A 301 1.35 17.23 -21.31
C ASN A 301 2.41 16.29 -20.75
N VAL A 302 2.90 16.62 -19.55
CA VAL A 302 3.85 15.80 -18.80
C VAL A 302 3.25 15.44 -17.44
N LEU A 303 3.59 14.25 -16.93
CA LEU A 303 3.25 13.93 -15.54
C LEU A 303 4.07 14.88 -14.64
N THR A 304 3.39 15.78 -13.98
CA THR A 304 4.01 16.47 -12.84
C THR A 304 4.19 15.45 -11.73
N PRO A 305 5.41 15.22 -11.25
CA PRO A 305 5.60 14.38 -10.05
C PRO A 305 4.83 15.04 -8.90
N LYS A 306 3.84 14.33 -8.38
CA LYS A 306 3.13 14.69 -7.14
C LYS A 306 3.92 14.23 -5.94
#